data_c2814eb47e1bc7cdba158b89c46e5e9e
#
_entry.id   c2814eb47e1bc7cdba158b89c46e5e9e
#
_cell.length_a   1.000
_cell.length_b   1.000
_cell.length_c   1.000
_cell.angle_alpha   90.00
_cell.angle_beta   90.00
_cell.angle_gamma   90.00
#
_symmetry.space_group_name_H-M   'P 1'
#
loop_
_entity.id
_entity.type
_entity.pdbx_description
1 polymer ?
#
loop_
_entity_poly.entity_id
_entity_poly.type
_entity_poly.pdbx_seq_one_letter_code
_entity_poly.pdbx_strand_id
1 'polypeptide(L)'
;DYWSASTAAFFAEAPFHSLPDPVDRVLGYLDLRIALIGGPPEAFSCVAGTLVQEAFRSSAAIRVAAEASIMGNARALEADLDAAVARCGVSGTTGASLARHVQAVIQGAFVLAKTQSEANAANLAREQIVHLRRYFAMLFGRKSEEE
;
A
#
# COMPACT_ATOMS: atom_id res chain seq x y z
N ASP A 1 -16.47 -10.88 2.99
CA ASP A 1 -15.26 -11.67 2.88
C ASP A 1 -14.43 -11.55 4.17
N TYR A 2 -14.32 -12.63 4.94
CA TYR A 2 -13.66 -12.64 6.26
C TYR A 2 -12.21 -12.09 6.18
N TRP A 3 -11.47 -12.46 5.15
CA TRP A 3 -10.07 -12.06 4.97
C TRP A 3 -9.90 -10.56 4.69
N SER A 4 -10.73 -9.98 3.86
CA SER A 4 -10.70 -8.54 3.58
C SER A 4 -11.15 -7.72 4.79
N ALA A 5 -12.12 -8.20 5.54
CA ALA A 5 -12.61 -7.52 6.74
C ALA A 5 -11.56 -7.54 7.88
N SER A 6 -10.88 -8.66 8.11
CA SER A 6 -9.84 -8.76 9.14
C SER A 6 -8.60 -7.92 8.80
N THR A 7 -8.21 -7.86 7.52
CA THR A 7 -7.11 -6.99 7.07
C THR A 7 -7.48 -5.52 7.22
N ALA A 8 -8.68 -5.12 6.82
CA ALA A 8 -9.15 -3.75 6.97
C ALA A 8 -9.23 -3.33 8.45
N ALA A 9 -9.74 -4.19 9.33
CA ALA A 9 -9.79 -3.93 10.76
C ALA A 9 -8.38 -3.76 11.36
N PHE A 10 -7.44 -4.64 10.99
CA PHE A 10 -6.06 -4.54 11.43
C PHE A 10 -5.41 -3.20 11.08
N PHE A 11 -5.60 -2.73 9.83
CA PHE A 11 -5.08 -1.42 9.42
C PHE A 11 -5.82 -0.26 10.07
N ALA A 12 -7.13 -0.37 10.33
CA ALA A 12 -7.91 0.66 10.98
C ALA A 12 -7.51 0.90 12.43
N GLU A 13 -7.02 -0.11 13.13
CA GLU A 13 -6.57 -0.05 14.53
C GLU A 13 -5.06 0.22 14.67
N ALA A 14 -4.35 0.39 13.56
CA ALA A 14 -2.90 0.54 13.58
C ALA A 14 -2.43 1.83 14.28
N PRO A 15 -1.31 1.78 15.03
CA PRO A 15 -0.84 2.92 15.85
C PRO A 15 -0.54 4.20 15.08
N PHE A 16 -0.23 4.12 13.77
CA PHE A 16 0.09 5.31 12.97
C PHE A 16 -1.08 6.30 12.87
N HIS A 17 -2.33 5.86 13.03
CA HIS A 17 -3.50 6.75 13.04
C HIS A 17 -3.49 7.78 14.17
N SER A 18 -2.81 7.50 15.28
CA SER A 18 -2.69 8.41 16.42
C SER A 18 -1.65 9.51 16.22
N LEU A 19 -0.84 9.45 15.17
CA LEU A 19 0.16 10.46 14.88
C LEU A 19 -0.50 11.78 14.45
N PRO A 20 -0.10 12.93 15.00
CA PRO A 20 -0.75 14.21 14.72
C PRO A 20 -0.46 14.74 13.31
N ASP A 21 0.71 14.42 12.76
CA ASP A 21 1.14 14.86 11.43
C ASP A 21 0.63 13.90 10.35
N PRO A 22 -0.13 14.37 9.34
CA PRO A 22 -0.61 13.52 8.26
C PRO A 22 0.51 12.89 7.44
N VAL A 23 1.65 13.55 7.30
CA VAL A 23 2.82 12.97 6.62
C VAL A 23 3.34 11.77 7.41
N ASP A 24 3.45 11.90 8.73
CA ASP A 24 3.89 10.79 9.59
C ASP A 24 2.91 9.62 9.58
N ARG A 25 1.58 9.89 9.46
CA ARG A 25 0.59 8.82 9.26
C ARG A 25 0.78 8.07 7.95
N VAL A 26 1.02 8.78 6.85
CA VAL A 26 1.30 8.15 5.55
C VAL A 26 2.58 7.30 5.60
N LEU A 27 3.67 7.86 6.14
CA LEU A 27 4.93 7.13 6.28
C LEU A 27 4.79 5.94 7.24
N GLY A 28 4.08 6.09 8.35
CA GLY A 28 3.79 5.02 9.30
C GLY A 28 2.98 3.88 8.70
N TYR A 29 2.02 4.17 7.82
CA TYR A 29 1.33 3.15 7.05
C TYR A 29 2.30 2.32 6.19
N LEU A 30 3.22 2.99 5.50
CA LEU A 30 4.21 2.29 4.66
C LEU A 30 5.22 1.50 5.49
N ASP A 31 5.64 2.01 6.65
CA ASP A 31 6.49 1.29 7.60
C ASP A 31 5.82 0.01 8.09
N LEU A 32 4.53 0.07 8.40
CA LEU A 32 3.75 -1.12 8.76
C LEU A 32 3.68 -2.11 7.59
N ARG A 33 3.45 -1.64 6.36
CA ARG A 33 3.47 -2.49 5.17
C ARG A 33 4.81 -3.20 4.98
N ILE A 34 5.92 -2.49 5.17
CA ILE A 34 7.27 -3.06 5.09
C ILE A 34 7.46 -4.14 6.16
N ALA A 35 7.03 -3.88 7.39
CA ALA A 35 7.15 -4.82 8.51
C ALA A 35 6.34 -6.11 8.32
N LEU A 36 5.21 -6.04 7.61
CA LEU A 36 4.36 -7.21 7.34
C LEU A 36 4.86 -8.10 6.20
N ILE A 37 5.85 -7.67 5.43
CA ILE A 37 6.41 -8.47 4.34
C ILE A 37 7.43 -9.45 4.90
N GLY A 38 7.08 -10.74 4.87
CA GLY A 38 7.97 -11.81 5.33
C GLY A 38 7.39 -13.18 4.97
N GLY A 39 8.25 -14.19 4.95
CA GLY A 39 7.86 -15.54 4.54
C GLY A 39 7.65 -15.69 3.04
N PRO A 40 6.95 -16.76 2.60
CA PRO A 40 6.66 -16.98 1.19
C PRO A 40 5.65 -15.97 0.64
N PRO A 41 5.59 -15.75 -0.69
CA PRO A 41 4.71 -14.77 -1.31
C PRO A 41 3.24 -14.86 -0.88
N GLU A 42 2.74 -16.06 -0.62
CA GLU A 42 1.37 -16.30 -0.19
C GLU A 42 1.06 -15.69 1.19
N ALA A 43 2.08 -15.54 2.02
CA ALA A 43 1.93 -14.99 3.37
C ALA A 43 1.69 -13.47 3.39
N PHE A 44 2.19 -12.73 2.39
CA PHE A 44 2.11 -11.28 2.35
C PHE A 44 1.42 -10.69 1.11
N SER A 45 1.27 -11.46 0.04
CA SER A 45 0.68 -10.93 -1.20
C SER A 45 -0.85 -10.86 -1.14
N CYS A 46 -1.42 -10.04 -2.04
CA CYS A 46 -2.85 -9.79 -2.10
C CYS A 46 -3.57 -10.87 -2.91
N VAL A 47 -4.44 -11.63 -2.27
CA VAL A 47 -5.28 -12.64 -2.96
C VAL A 47 -6.20 -11.98 -4.00
N ALA A 48 -6.83 -10.85 -3.68
CA ALA A 48 -7.67 -10.12 -4.61
C ALA A 48 -6.91 -9.66 -5.85
N GLY A 49 -5.67 -9.18 -5.67
CA GLY A 49 -4.78 -8.80 -6.76
C GLY A 49 -4.41 -9.97 -7.68
N THR A 50 -4.19 -11.16 -7.10
CA THR A 50 -3.91 -12.37 -7.89
C THR A 50 -5.14 -12.80 -8.70
N LEU A 51 -6.29 -12.91 -8.03
CA LEU A 51 -7.52 -13.39 -8.66
C LEU A 51 -8.02 -12.46 -9.77
N VAL A 52 -7.90 -11.14 -9.60
CA VAL A 52 -8.36 -10.20 -10.63
C VAL A 52 -7.50 -10.28 -11.89
N GLN A 53 -6.20 -10.52 -11.77
CA GLN A 53 -5.33 -10.68 -12.93
C GLN A 53 -5.72 -11.89 -13.79
N GLU A 54 -6.15 -12.99 -13.17
CA GLU A 54 -6.54 -14.21 -13.86
C GLU A 54 -7.99 -14.18 -14.37
N ALA A 55 -8.91 -13.59 -13.62
CA ALA A 55 -10.34 -13.77 -13.82
C ALA A 55 -11.13 -12.48 -14.13
N PHE A 56 -10.47 -11.34 -14.43
CA PHE A 56 -11.17 -10.07 -14.63
C PHE A 56 -12.16 -10.08 -15.80
N ARG A 57 -11.93 -10.91 -16.82
CA ARG A 57 -12.84 -11.05 -17.98
C ARG A 57 -13.91 -12.12 -17.77
N SER A 58 -13.56 -13.19 -17.06
CA SER A 58 -14.42 -14.37 -16.89
C SER A 58 -15.37 -14.29 -15.71
N SER A 59 -15.09 -13.45 -14.70
CA SER A 59 -15.89 -13.33 -13.49
C SER A 59 -16.10 -11.87 -13.08
N ALA A 60 -17.30 -11.37 -13.29
CA ALA A 60 -17.71 -10.05 -12.79
C ALA A 60 -17.68 -9.99 -11.26
N ALA A 61 -18.02 -11.08 -10.58
CA ALA A 61 -17.99 -11.14 -9.11
C ALA A 61 -16.57 -10.97 -8.55
N ILE A 62 -15.57 -11.62 -9.15
CA ILE A 62 -14.16 -11.46 -8.74
C ILE A 62 -13.71 -10.03 -9.00
N ARG A 63 -14.06 -9.45 -10.14
CA ARG A 63 -13.69 -8.06 -10.46
C ARG A 63 -14.26 -7.07 -9.44
N VAL A 64 -15.54 -7.20 -9.08
CA VAL A 64 -16.20 -6.34 -8.09
C VAL A 64 -15.58 -6.52 -6.71
N ALA A 65 -15.33 -7.76 -6.28
CA ALA A 65 -14.71 -8.03 -4.98
C ALA A 65 -13.26 -7.50 -4.92
N ALA A 66 -12.49 -7.63 -5.99
CA ALA A 66 -11.13 -7.10 -6.07
C ALA A 66 -11.10 -5.56 -6.08
N GLU A 67 -12.02 -4.91 -6.80
CA GLU A 67 -12.19 -3.45 -6.74
C GLU A 67 -12.49 -3.00 -5.31
N ALA A 68 -13.46 -3.60 -4.65
CA ALA A 68 -13.83 -3.25 -3.28
C ALA A 68 -12.65 -3.40 -2.31
N SER A 69 -11.85 -4.45 -2.46
CA SER A 69 -10.68 -4.70 -1.61
C SER A 69 -9.52 -3.73 -1.92
N ILE A 70 -9.04 -3.69 -3.16
CA ILE A 70 -7.85 -2.92 -3.53
C ILE A 70 -8.12 -1.42 -3.48
N MET A 71 -9.22 -0.98 -4.08
CA MET A 71 -9.58 0.44 -4.09
C MET A 71 -10.15 0.89 -2.73
N GLY A 72 -10.71 -0.02 -1.93
CA GLY A 72 -11.05 0.25 -0.54
C GLY A 72 -9.83 0.61 0.29
N ASN A 73 -8.74 -0.14 0.14
CA ASN A 73 -7.45 0.19 0.77
C ASN A 73 -6.88 1.53 0.28
N ALA A 74 -7.06 1.88 -1.00
CA ALA A 74 -6.68 3.20 -1.49
C ALA A 74 -7.51 4.30 -0.81
N ARG A 75 -8.84 4.17 -0.83
CA ARG A 75 -9.76 5.15 -0.21
C ARG A 75 -9.46 5.41 1.27
N ALA A 76 -9.03 4.40 2.00
CA ALA A 76 -8.64 4.55 3.41
C ALA A 76 -7.45 5.50 3.65
N LEU A 77 -6.63 5.73 2.63
CA LEU A 77 -5.46 6.63 2.70
C LEU A 77 -5.74 8.05 2.18
N GLU A 78 -6.86 8.26 1.49
CA GLU A 78 -7.11 9.51 0.76
C GLU A 78 -7.11 10.72 1.68
N ALA A 79 -7.76 10.64 2.84
CA ALA A 79 -7.86 11.75 3.77
C ALA A 79 -6.49 12.19 4.32
N ASP A 80 -5.63 11.25 4.69
CA ASP A 80 -4.30 11.53 5.19
C ASP A 80 -3.38 12.09 4.08
N LEU A 81 -3.51 11.57 2.86
CA LEU A 81 -2.77 12.06 1.71
C LEU A 81 -3.23 13.45 1.28
N ASP A 82 -4.53 13.74 1.27
CA ASP A 82 -5.04 15.10 0.99
C ASP A 82 -4.57 16.09 2.04
N ALA A 83 -4.58 15.72 3.33
CA ALA A 83 -4.07 16.56 4.40
C ALA A 83 -2.56 16.81 4.27
N ALA A 84 -1.77 15.79 3.90
CA ALA A 84 -0.34 15.93 3.66
C ALA A 84 -0.04 16.82 2.45
N VAL A 85 -0.75 16.64 1.35
CA VAL A 85 -0.66 17.48 0.14
C VAL A 85 -0.92 18.94 0.48
N ALA A 86 -2.02 19.21 1.20
CA ALA A 86 -2.39 20.57 1.60
C ALA A 86 -1.34 21.17 2.54
N ARG A 87 -0.91 20.43 3.57
CA ARG A 87 0.06 20.89 4.55
C ARG A 87 1.42 21.23 3.94
N CYS A 88 1.87 20.43 2.98
CA CYS A 88 3.19 20.60 2.35
C CYS A 88 3.16 21.47 1.09
N GLY A 89 2.00 21.97 0.68
CA GLY A 89 1.85 22.80 -0.52
C GLY A 89 2.20 22.06 -1.82
N VAL A 90 2.00 20.75 -1.87
CA VAL A 90 2.27 19.95 -3.07
C VAL A 90 1.20 20.24 -4.11
N SER A 91 1.60 20.55 -5.34
CA SER A 91 0.71 20.84 -6.47
C SER A 91 0.76 19.74 -7.53
N GLY A 92 -0.23 19.71 -8.41
CA GLY A 92 -0.28 18.78 -9.55
C GLY A 92 -0.70 17.36 -9.22
N THR A 93 -1.15 17.10 -7.98
CA THR A 93 -1.67 15.79 -7.57
C THR A 93 -2.79 15.93 -6.53
N THR A 94 -3.46 14.83 -6.23
CA THR A 94 -4.50 14.71 -5.20
C THR A 94 -4.24 13.50 -4.31
N GLY A 95 -4.80 13.49 -3.11
CA GLY A 95 -4.72 12.34 -2.21
C GLY A 95 -5.26 11.06 -2.86
N ALA A 96 -6.37 11.16 -3.60
CA ALA A 96 -6.94 10.03 -4.33
C ALA A 96 -5.98 9.48 -5.41
N SER A 97 -5.28 10.35 -6.14
CA SER A 97 -4.28 9.93 -7.12
C SER A 97 -3.09 9.24 -6.47
N LEU A 98 -2.57 9.82 -5.38
CA LEU A 98 -1.46 9.24 -4.62
C LEU A 98 -1.85 7.92 -3.94
N ALA A 99 -3.07 7.81 -3.43
CA ALA A 99 -3.58 6.57 -2.84
C ALA A 99 -3.63 5.42 -3.87
N ARG A 100 -4.07 5.70 -5.09
CA ARG A 100 -4.01 4.71 -6.18
C ARG A 100 -2.57 4.36 -6.56
N HIS A 101 -1.65 5.33 -6.54
CA HIS A 101 -0.23 5.07 -6.76
C HIS A 101 0.35 4.13 -5.71
N VAL A 102 0.00 4.32 -4.44
CA VAL A 102 0.37 3.38 -3.35
C VAL A 102 -0.06 1.96 -3.69
N GLN A 103 -1.33 1.77 -4.09
CA GLN A 103 -1.82 0.44 -4.45
C GLN A 103 -1.14 -0.13 -5.70
N ALA A 104 -0.86 0.69 -6.71
CA ALA A 104 -0.16 0.26 -7.90
C ALA A 104 1.25 -0.29 -7.58
N VAL A 105 2.00 0.39 -6.71
CA VAL A 105 3.33 -0.06 -6.29
C VAL A 105 3.24 -1.32 -5.44
N ILE A 106 2.33 -1.39 -4.46
CA ILE A 106 2.15 -2.57 -3.61
C ILE A 106 1.77 -3.80 -4.45
N GLN A 107 0.79 -3.68 -5.34
CA GLN A 107 0.38 -4.79 -6.20
C GLN A 107 1.51 -5.20 -7.16
N GLY A 108 2.24 -4.24 -7.73
CA GLY A 108 3.42 -4.50 -8.56
C GLY A 108 4.53 -5.21 -7.79
N ALA A 109 4.81 -4.80 -6.56
CA ALA A 109 5.79 -5.46 -5.68
C ALA A 109 5.44 -6.93 -5.42
N PHE A 110 4.15 -7.23 -5.21
CA PHE A 110 3.69 -8.59 -5.01
C PHE A 110 3.78 -9.46 -6.27
N VAL A 111 3.52 -8.89 -7.44
CA VAL A 111 3.72 -9.58 -8.72
C VAL A 111 5.20 -9.90 -8.94
N LEU A 112 6.09 -8.92 -8.72
CA LEU A 112 7.53 -9.12 -8.85
C LEU A 112 8.05 -10.18 -7.87
N ALA A 113 7.57 -10.17 -6.62
CA ALA A 113 7.96 -11.16 -5.61
C ALA A 113 7.66 -12.59 -6.07
N LYS A 114 6.52 -12.82 -6.74
CA LYS A 114 6.12 -14.14 -7.25
C LYS A 114 7.01 -14.66 -8.38
N THR A 115 7.85 -13.83 -8.99
CA THR A 115 8.83 -14.25 -9.98
C THR A 115 10.13 -14.75 -9.36
N GLN A 116 10.28 -14.63 -8.03
CA GLN A 116 11.52 -14.93 -7.33
C GLN A 116 11.44 -16.27 -6.57
N SER A 117 12.60 -16.78 -6.17
CA SER A 117 12.67 -17.86 -5.18
C SER A 117 12.15 -17.36 -3.83
N GLU A 118 11.65 -18.25 -2.98
CA GLU A 118 11.12 -17.90 -1.65
C GLU A 118 12.10 -17.06 -0.83
N ALA A 119 13.40 -17.35 -0.90
CA ALA A 119 14.44 -16.63 -0.18
C ALA A 119 14.56 -15.15 -0.58
N ASN A 120 14.22 -14.81 -1.84
CA ASN A 120 14.38 -13.47 -2.38
C ASN A 120 13.06 -12.69 -2.50
N ALA A 121 11.92 -13.38 -2.51
CA ALA A 121 10.60 -12.80 -2.76
C ALA A 121 10.25 -11.67 -1.79
N ALA A 122 10.39 -11.91 -0.49
CA ALA A 122 10.11 -10.92 0.54
C ALA A 122 11.05 -9.70 0.46
N ASN A 123 12.33 -9.92 0.17
CA ASN A 123 13.31 -8.85 0.04
C ASN A 123 12.99 -7.94 -1.14
N LEU A 124 12.65 -8.52 -2.30
CA LEU A 124 12.28 -7.74 -3.48
C LEU A 124 11.01 -6.93 -3.26
N ALA A 125 9.97 -7.53 -2.66
CA ALA A 125 8.75 -6.81 -2.35
C ALA A 125 8.98 -5.67 -1.36
N ARG A 126 9.74 -5.92 -0.31
CA ARG A 126 10.09 -4.90 0.70
C ARG A 126 10.85 -3.74 0.09
N GLU A 127 11.83 -4.00 -0.77
CA GLU A 127 12.60 -2.98 -1.49
C GLU A 127 11.69 -1.99 -2.24
N GLN A 128 10.69 -2.48 -2.96
CA GLN A 128 9.79 -1.61 -3.72
C GLN A 128 8.98 -0.69 -2.79
N ILE A 129 8.54 -1.17 -1.64
CA ILE A 129 7.79 -0.35 -0.68
C ILE A 129 8.71 0.62 0.05
N VAL A 130 9.98 0.27 0.29
CA VAL A 130 10.99 1.20 0.80
C VAL A 130 11.21 2.35 -0.20
N HIS A 131 11.28 2.08 -1.50
CA HIS A 131 11.35 3.13 -2.52
C HIS A 131 10.10 4.01 -2.54
N LEU A 132 8.92 3.42 -2.40
CA LEU A 132 7.67 4.18 -2.27
C LEU A 132 7.68 5.10 -1.05
N ARG A 133 8.16 4.61 0.10
CA ARG A 133 8.30 5.40 1.32
C ARG A 133 9.26 6.59 1.12
N ARG A 134 10.41 6.35 0.47
CA ARG A 134 11.38 7.42 0.11
C ARG A 134 10.74 8.45 -0.81
N TYR A 135 9.98 8.00 -1.81
CA TYR A 135 9.24 8.89 -2.70
C TYR A 135 8.32 9.84 -1.92
N PHE A 136 7.50 9.32 -0.99
CA PHE A 136 6.63 10.16 -0.17
C PHE A 136 7.40 11.06 0.80
N ALA A 137 8.47 10.58 1.40
CA ALA A 137 9.33 11.41 2.25
C ALA A 137 9.87 12.61 1.46
N MET A 138 10.39 12.39 0.26
CA MET A 138 10.87 13.45 -0.63
C MET A 138 9.74 14.38 -1.08
N LEU A 139 8.59 13.84 -1.50
CA LEU A 139 7.43 14.60 -1.96
C LEU A 139 6.93 15.59 -0.90
N PHE A 140 6.94 15.18 0.36
CA PHE A 140 6.47 15.95 1.51
C PHE A 140 7.61 16.68 2.26
N GLY A 141 8.82 16.76 1.68
CA GLY A 141 9.93 17.52 2.22
C GLY A 141 10.53 16.96 3.53
N ARG A 142 10.35 15.67 3.81
CA ARG A 142 11.04 14.98 4.90
C ARG A 142 12.46 14.64 4.48
N LYS A 143 13.44 14.90 5.36
CA LYS A 143 14.80 14.41 5.15
C LYS A 143 14.79 12.89 5.30
N SER A 144 15.53 12.20 4.42
CA SER A 144 15.82 10.79 4.63
C SER A 144 16.61 10.66 5.93
N GLU A 145 16.16 9.83 6.85
CA GLU A 145 16.98 9.40 7.98
C GLU A 145 18.06 8.43 7.44
N GLU A 146 19.06 8.98 6.77
CA GLU A 146 20.30 8.31 6.41
C GLU A 146 21.45 9.23 6.88
N GLU A 147 21.86 9.03 8.12
CA GLU A 147 23.22 9.19 8.64
C GLU A 147 23.44 8.22 9.79
#